data_4c979672db3764884c5ccc464c914df0
#
_entry.id   4c979672db3764884c5ccc464c914df0
#
_cell.length_a   1.000
_cell.length_b   1.000
_cell.length_c   1.000
_cell.angle_alpha   90.00
_cell.angle_beta   90.00
_cell.angle_gamma   90.00
#
_symmetry.space_group_name_H-M   'P 1'
#
loop_
_entity.id
_entity.type
_entity.pdbx_description
1 polymer ?
#
loop_
_entity_poly.entity_id
_entity_poly.type
_entity_poly.pdbx_seq_one_letter_code
_entity_poly.pdbx_strand_id
1 'polypeptide(L)'
;LGVFLGDGCKRTGSITSNDHEIVSEITAFAESMGMHIYHNNKFCYNISQNGTVVNESNSKHTYLTHWAKSPYRSELRRLEILNNKHIPIEYLIDSTENRLQLLAGLIDTDGHLLRRKRRGAGTGKPDILSYEITQKKKELAYGILELSQSLGFGTTIQEKTAKMKRENGTVYSCLVYRIIISGDLSRIPCRIERKKVVDQEKRNNPLNTGIDVECIGEGEYFGFAVDGNHLFLLADGTVVHNSLKASAEAAELITRRRNSMAGI
;
A
#
# COMPACT_ATOMS: atom_id res chain seq x y z
N LEU A 1 10.12 4.79 -3.13
CA LEU A 1 9.56 4.57 -1.78
C LEU A 1 8.80 3.24 -1.68
N GLY A 2 7.84 2.94 -2.56
CA GLY A 2 7.01 1.72 -2.49
C GLY A 2 7.83 0.44 -2.37
N VAL A 3 8.85 0.28 -3.19
CA VAL A 3 9.78 -0.87 -3.13
C VAL A 3 10.49 -0.98 -1.77
N PHE A 4 10.90 0.15 -1.19
CA PHE A 4 11.52 0.14 0.15
C PHE A 4 10.50 -0.25 1.25
N LEU A 5 9.28 0.23 1.17
CA LEU A 5 8.25 -0.10 2.15
C LEU A 5 7.91 -1.60 2.15
N GLY A 6 7.94 -2.27 1.00
CA GLY A 6 7.85 -3.73 0.92
C GLY A 6 9.15 -4.40 1.33
N ASP A 7 10.09 -4.52 0.42
CA ASP A 7 11.29 -5.35 0.52
C ASP A 7 12.53 -4.65 1.12
N GLY A 8 12.39 -3.41 1.58
CA GLY A 8 13.49 -2.67 2.20
C GLY A 8 13.85 -3.18 3.61
N CYS A 9 15.13 -3.24 3.91
CA CYS A 9 15.61 -3.52 5.27
C CYS A 9 15.45 -2.28 6.16
N LYS A 10 14.63 -2.39 7.19
CA LYS A 10 14.31 -1.29 8.11
C LYS A 10 15.52 -0.70 8.87
N ARG A 11 16.63 -1.44 9.00
CA ARG A 11 17.83 -0.99 9.72
C ARG A 11 18.86 -0.38 8.80
N THR A 12 19.06 -0.97 7.62
CA THR A 12 20.16 -0.60 6.72
C THR A 12 19.70 0.28 5.55
N GLY A 13 18.42 0.21 5.17
CA GLY A 13 17.92 0.83 3.96
C GLY A 13 18.17 0.00 2.69
N SER A 14 18.86 -1.15 2.80
CA SER A 14 19.06 -2.04 1.66
C SER A 14 17.74 -2.64 1.16
N ILE A 15 17.67 -2.97 -0.11
CA ILE A 15 16.51 -3.59 -0.76
C ILE A 15 16.88 -5.02 -1.12
N THR A 16 15.99 -5.97 -0.83
CA THR A 16 16.14 -7.37 -1.19
C THR A 16 15.18 -7.72 -2.30
N SER A 17 15.69 -8.14 -3.47
CA SER A 17 14.84 -8.57 -4.59
C SER A 17 15.55 -9.58 -5.46
N ASN A 18 14.77 -10.51 -6.03
CA ASN A 18 15.19 -11.44 -7.09
C ASN A 18 14.57 -11.06 -8.44
N ASP A 19 13.67 -10.10 -8.47
CA ASP A 19 12.98 -9.65 -9.68
C ASP A 19 13.85 -8.60 -10.39
N HIS A 20 14.25 -8.89 -11.62
CA HIS A 20 15.15 -8.04 -12.40
C HIS A 20 14.53 -6.68 -12.72
N GLU A 21 13.21 -6.61 -12.85
CA GLU A 21 12.47 -5.36 -13.07
C GLU A 21 12.64 -4.40 -11.88
N ILE A 22 12.59 -4.93 -10.66
CA ILE A 22 12.83 -4.15 -9.44
C ILE A 22 14.28 -3.69 -9.37
N VAL A 23 15.22 -4.59 -9.67
CA VAL A 23 16.66 -4.26 -9.65
C VAL A 23 16.96 -3.17 -10.67
N SER A 24 16.43 -3.26 -11.89
CA SER A 24 16.57 -2.23 -12.92
C SER A 24 16.01 -0.87 -12.48
N GLU A 25 14.85 -0.86 -11.85
CA GLU A 25 14.18 0.36 -11.38
C GLU A 25 15.00 1.04 -10.25
N ILE A 26 15.48 0.28 -9.26
CA ILE A 26 16.29 0.86 -8.18
C ILE A 26 17.68 1.30 -8.68
N THR A 27 18.20 0.66 -9.74
CA THR A 27 19.45 1.07 -10.40
C THR A 27 19.26 2.42 -11.08
N ALA A 28 18.24 2.55 -11.94
CA ALA A 28 17.93 3.80 -12.62
C ALA A 28 17.67 4.94 -11.63
N PHE A 29 16.95 4.66 -10.52
CA PHE A 29 16.75 5.62 -9.45
C PHE A 29 18.08 6.04 -8.80
N ALA A 30 18.94 5.10 -8.45
CA ALA A 30 20.24 5.42 -7.85
C ALA A 30 21.09 6.30 -8.78
N GLU A 31 21.18 5.93 -10.06
CA GLU A 31 21.92 6.68 -11.08
C GLU A 31 21.37 8.10 -11.27
N SER A 32 20.06 8.27 -11.30
CA SER A 32 19.42 9.60 -11.40
C SER A 32 19.76 10.54 -10.25
N MET A 33 20.12 9.97 -9.11
CA MET A 33 20.54 10.71 -7.90
C MET A 33 22.08 10.79 -7.75
N GLY A 34 22.84 10.39 -8.76
CA GLY A 34 24.31 10.32 -8.69
C GLY A 34 24.82 9.30 -7.68
N MET A 35 24.04 8.25 -7.45
CA MET A 35 24.37 7.15 -6.56
C MET A 35 24.57 5.84 -7.33
N HIS A 36 25.09 4.83 -6.68
CA HIS A 36 25.34 3.51 -7.25
C HIS A 36 24.72 2.41 -6.41
N ILE A 37 24.44 1.27 -7.05
CA ILE A 37 23.98 0.06 -6.38
C ILE A 37 25.16 -0.89 -6.14
N TYR A 38 25.18 -1.46 -4.96
CA TYR A 38 26.18 -2.46 -4.54
C TYR A 38 25.47 -3.71 -4.03
N HIS A 39 25.97 -4.87 -4.45
CA HIS A 39 25.54 -6.14 -3.92
C HIS A 39 26.20 -6.41 -2.56
N ASN A 40 25.39 -6.69 -1.54
CA ASN A 40 25.88 -7.21 -0.27
C ASN A 40 25.93 -8.75 -0.26
N ASN A 41 24.97 -9.37 -0.94
CA ASN A 41 24.88 -10.79 -1.21
C ASN A 41 24.00 -10.99 -2.45
N LYS A 42 23.72 -12.23 -2.82
CA LYS A 42 23.06 -12.61 -4.09
C LYS A 42 21.80 -11.77 -4.43
N PHE A 43 21.04 -11.29 -3.43
CA PHE A 43 19.75 -10.61 -3.66
C PHE A 43 19.59 -9.30 -2.87
N CYS A 44 20.61 -8.87 -2.13
CA CYS A 44 20.55 -7.67 -1.29
C CYS A 44 21.36 -6.53 -1.90
N TYR A 45 20.70 -5.41 -2.13
CA TYR A 45 21.23 -4.24 -2.83
C TYR A 45 21.31 -3.05 -1.89
N ASN A 46 22.46 -2.41 -1.83
CA ASN A 46 22.67 -1.15 -1.13
C ASN A 46 22.76 0.00 -2.12
N ILE A 47 22.23 1.17 -1.76
CA ILE A 47 22.30 2.40 -2.54
C ILE A 47 23.25 3.36 -1.81
N SER A 48 24.33 3.77 -2.46
CA SER A 48 25.36 4.65 -1.88
C SER A 48 25.96 5.59 -2.91
N GLN A 49 26.51 6.70 -2.44
CA GLN A 49 27.13 7.74 -3.26
C GLN A 49 28.55 7.40 -3.72
N ASN A 50 29.29 6.59 -2.97
CA ASN A 50 30.69 6.28 -3.25
C ASN A 50 30.88 4.87 -3.79
N GLY A 51 31.52 4.79 -4.99
CA GLY A 51 31.91 3.55 -5.67
C GLY A 51 32.99 2.71 -4.97
N THR A 52 33.17 2.85 -3.69
CA THR A 52 34.16 2.07 -2.95
C THR A 52 33.55 0.71 -2.59
N VAL A 53 33.95 -0.31 -3.35
CA VAL A 53 33.81 -1.71 -2.92
C VAL A 53 34.66 -1.84 -1.66
N VAL A 54 34.01 -1.92 -0.51
CA VAL A 54 34.74 -2.23 0.73
C VAL A 54 35.03 -3.72 0.70
N ASN A 55 36.26 -4.09 0.46
CA ASN A 55 36.73 -5.45 0.64
C ASN A 55 36.41 -5.92 2.07
N GLU A 56 35.84 -7.09 2.19
CA GLU A 56 35.30 -7.69 3.43
C GLU A 56 36.35 -7.87 4.56
N SER A 57 37.59 -7.52 4.36
CA SER A 57 38.69 -7.87 5.26
C SER A 57 39.10 -6.86 6.33
N ASN A 58 38.58 -5.61 6.34
CA ASN A 58 39.02 -4.68 7.38
C ASN A 58 37.97 -3.65 7.81
N SER A 59 37.53 -3.79 9.06
CA SER A 59 36.93 -2.84 10.00
C SER A 59 35.41 -2.56 9.87
N LYS A 60 34.70 -3.03 10.91
CA LYS A 60 33.29 -2.74 11.19
C LYS A 60 32.96 -1.23 11.27
N HIS A 61 33.94 -0.37 11.46
CA HIS A 61 33.73 1.08 11.62
C HIS A 61 33.57 1.85 10.30
N THR A 62 34.17 1.41 9.20
CA THR A 62 34.13 2.11 7.91
C THR A 62 32.76 2.02 7.25
N TYR A 63 32.04 0.92 7.43
CA TYR A 63 30.69 0.73 6.91
C TYR A 63 29.67 1.75 7.44
N LEU A 64 29.73 2.07 8.72
CA LEU A 64 28.77 2.97 9.37
C LEU A 64 28.93 4.42 8.93
N THR A 65 30.18 4.87 8.65
CA THR A 65 30.45 6.27 8.28
C THR A 65 30.04 6.60 6.84
N HIS A 66 30.23 5.69 5.88
CA HIS A 66 29.82 5.89 4.49
C HIS A 66 28.31 5.78 4.31
N TRP A 67 27.66 4.85 5.00
CA TRP A 67 26.21 4.71 4.96
C TRP A 67 25.47 5.88 5.66
N ALA A 68 26.11 6.50 6.64
CA ALA A 68 25.55 7.63 7.35
C ALA A 68 25.36 8.87 6.48
N LYS A 69 26.15 9.00 5.41
CA LYS A 69 26.18 10.17 4.51
C LYS A 69 25.41 9.95 3.20
N SER A 70 24.83 8.78 2.95
CA SER A 70 24.03 8.54 1.75
C SER A 70 22.78 9.41 1.72
N PRO A 71 22.58 10.25 0.66
CA PRO A 71 21.36 11.05 0.49
C PRO A 71 20.08 10.20 0.59
N TYR A 72 20.08 9.03 -0.04
CA TYR A 72 19.00 8.07 0.04
C TYR A 72 18.66 7.69 1.50
N ARG A 73 19.68 7.32 2.27
CA ARG A 73 19.46 6.93 3.67
C ARG A 73 19.12 8.12 4.57
N SER A 74 19.63 9.30 4.28
CA SER A 74 19.26 10.54 4.96
C SER A 74 17.77 10.83 4.75
N GLU A 75 17.27 10.61 3.54
CA GLU A 75 15.86 10.77 3.21
C GLU A 75 14.98 9.74 3.93
N LEU A 76 15.39 8.47 3.98
CA LEU A 76 14.66 7.46 4.77
C LEU A 76 14.57 7.81 6.27
N ARG A 77 15.59 8.52 6.82
CA ARG A 77 15.54 9.02 8.21
C ARG A 77 14.63 10.24 8.33
N ARG A 78 14.72 11.20 7.40
CA ARG A 78 13.82 12.36 7.36
C ARG A 78 12.35 11.96 7.35
N LEU A 79 12.04 10.94 6.58
CA LEU A 79 10.70 10.36 6.47
C LEU A 79 10.32 9.47 7.66
N GLU A 80 11.24 9.27 8.62
CA GLU A 80 11.03 8.43 9.83
C GLU A 80 10.64 6.97 9.52
N ILE A 81 10.94 6.48 8.30
CA ILE A 81 10.54 5.13 7.87
C ILE A 81 11.57 4.05 8.16
N LEU A 82 12.79 4.42 8.60
CA LEU A 82 13.73 3.46 9.17
C LEU A 82 13.23 2.99 10.54
N ASN A 83 13.17 1.68 10.73
CA ASN A 83 12.60 0.99 11.90
C ASN A 83 11.08 1.16 12.09
N ASN A 84 10.44 2.08 11.36
CA ASN A 84 9.01 2.32 11.45
C ASN A 84 8.38 2.49 10.05
N LYS A 85 8.31 1.40 9.26
CA LYS A 85 7.70 1.46 7.93
C LYS A 85 6.25 1.91 8.00
N HIS A 86 5.93 3.03 7.38
CA HIS A 86 4.61 3.61 7.16
C HIS A 86 4.64 4.43 5.88
N ILE A 87 3.50 4.83 5.36
CA ILE A 87 3.45 5.77 4.23
C ILE A 87 3.40 7.18 4.83
N PRO A 88 4.43 8.03 4.60
CA PRO A 88 4.41 9.40 5.07
C PRO A 88 3.26 10.19 4.44
N ILE A 89 2.69 11.14 5.19
CA ILE A 89 1.53 11.93 4.76
C ILE A 89 1.77 12.67 3.44
N GLU A 90 2.98 13.19 3.22
CA GLU A 90 3.36 13.88 1.98
C GLU A 90 3.19 13.01 0.73
N TYR A 91 3.29 11.67 0.86
CA TYR A 91 3.06 10.72 -0.23
C TYR A 91 1.60 10.30 -0.37
N LEU A 92 0.78 10.47 0.67
CA LEU A 92 -0.66 10.23 0.60
C LEU A 92 -1.43 11.37 -0.09
N ILE A 93 -0.88 12.60 -0.01
CA ILE A 93 -1.47 13.81 -0.60
C ILE A 93 -0.81 14.27 -1.90
N ASP A 94 0.17 13.51 -2.39
CA ASP A 94 0.88 13.78 -3.63
C ASP A 94 -0.01 13.61 -4.88
N SER A 95 0.52 13.91 -6.07
CA SER A 95 -0.18 13.74 -7.34
C SER A 95 -0.71 12.31 -7.51
N THR A 96 -1.78 12.16 -8.27
CA THR A 96 -2.36 10.83 -8.58
C THR A 96 -1.33 9.89 -9.19
N GLU A 97 -0.45 10.41 -10.06
CA GLU A 97 0.60 9.64 -10.70
C GLU A 97 1.62 9.10 -9.69
N ASN A 98 2.14 9.96 -8.82
CA ASN A 98 3.10 9.57 -7.79
C ASN A 98 2.50 8.56 -6.81
N ARG A 99 1.23 8.73 -6.43
CA ARG A 99 0.52 7.76 -5.58
C ARG A 99 0.31 6.41 -6.27
N LEU A 100 0.03 6.38 -7.57
CA LEU A 100 -0.05 5.14 -8.35
C LEU A 100 1.31 4.44 -8.43
N GLN A 101 2.41 5.19 -8.62
CA GLN A 101 3.77 4.63 -8.62
C GLN A 101 4.14 4.05 -7.24
N LEU A 102 3.74 4.73 -6.16
CA LEU A 102 3.95 4.23 -4.79
C LEU A 102 3.20 2.91 -4.57
N LEU A 103 1.92 2.85 -4.97
CA LEU A 103 1.10 1.66 -4.87
C LEU A 103 1.66 0.52 -5.73
N ALA A 104 2.12 0.81 -6.95
CA ALA A 104 2.77 -0.16 -7.83
C ALA A 104 4.00 -0.79 -7.16
N GLY A 105 4.89 0.01 -6.56
CA GLY A 105 6.06 -0.50 -5.86
C GLY A 105 5.72 -1.39 -4.65
N LEU A 106 4.64 -1.09 -3.92
CA LEU A 106 4.14 -1.95 -2.84
C LEU A 106 3.56 -3.26 -3.37
N ILE A 107 2.86 -3.23 -4.50
CA ILE A 107 2.32 -4.43 -5.15
C ILE A 107 3.45 -5.25 -5.75
N ASP A 108 4.40 -4.64 -6.41
CA ASP A 108 5.53 -5.33 -7.03
C ASP A 108 6.38 -6.10 -6.01
N THR A 109 6.46 -5.61 -4.77
CA THR A 109 7.16 -6.30 -3.67
C THR A 109 6.22 -7.29 -2.96
N ASP A 110 5.36 -6.79 -2.11
CA ASP A 110 4.53 -7.58 -1.18
C ASP A 110 3.18 -8.01 -1.75
N GLY A 111 2.80 -7.52 -2.95
CA GLY A 111 1.49 -7.81 -3.54
C GLY A 111 1.43 -9.13 -4.30
N HIS A 112 0.22 -9.67 -4.38
CA HIS A 112 -0.11 -10.85 -5.17
C HIS A 112 -1.34 -10.59 -6.03
N LEU A 113 -1.27 -10.93 -7.35
CA LEU A 113 -2.41 -10.83 -8.26
C LEU A 113 -3.28 -12.07 -8.12
N LEU A 114 -4.46 -11.90 -7.54
CA LEU A 114 -5.48 -12.94 -7.43
C LEU A 114 -6.32 -13.00 -8.70
N ARG A 115 -6.51 -14.22 -9.21
CA ARG A 115 -7.41 -14.55 -10.34
C ARG A 115 -8.46 -15.51 -9.82
N ARG A 116 -9.71 -15.08 -9.73
CA ARG A 116 -10.81 -15.90 -9.23
C ARG A 116 -11.83 -16.15 -10.32
N LYS A 117 -12.17 -17.42 -10.57
CA LYS A 117 -13.28 -17.78 -11.45
C LYS A 117 -14.61 -17.32 -10.86
N ARG A 118 -15.51 -16.80 -11.70
CA ARG A 118 -16.88 -16.45 -11.28
C ARG A 118 -17.65 -17.73 -10.93
N ARG A 119 -18.26 -17.77 -9.75
CA ARG A 119 -19.22 -18.85 -9.42
C ARG A 119 -20.43 -18.77 -10.34
N GLY A 120 -20.88 -19.91 -10.92
CA GLY A 120 -22.06 -19.98 -11.76
C GLY A 120 -21.92 -19.33 -13.15
N ALA A 121 -20.75 -18.86 -13.54
CA ALA A 121 -20.51 -18.39 -14.89
C ALA A 121 -20.13 -19.57 -15.76
N GLY A 122 -20.86 -19.77 -16.88
CA GLY A 122 -20.45 -20.69 -17.93
C GLY A 122 -19.06 -20.36 -18.47
N THR A 123 -18.46 -21.30 -19.19
CA THR A 123 -17.17 -21.14 -19.89
C THR A 123 -17.18 -19.88 -20.74
N GLY A 124 -16.26 -18.96 -20.52
CA GLY A 124 -16.08 -17.76 -21.34
C GLY A 124 -16.21 -16.41 -20.63
N LYS A 125 -16.61 -16.38 -19.34
CA LYS A 125 -16.58 -15.11 -18.59
C LYS A 125 -15.21 -14.88 -17.99
N PRO A 126 -14.67 -13.64 -18.08
CA PRO A 126 -13.34 -13.30 -17.55
C PRO A 126 -13.26 -13.46 -16.04
N ASP A 127 -12.06 -13.79 -15.55
CA ASP A 127 -11.76 -13.92 -14.12
C ASP A 127 -11.95 -12.60 -13.37
N ILE A 128 -12.27 -12.72 -12.07
CA ILE A 128 -12.24 -11.58 -11.15
C ILE A 128 -10.79 -11.36 -10.73
N LEU A 129 -10.26 -10.18 -11.06
CA LEU A 129 -8.92 -9.78 -10.67
C LEU A 129 -8.97 -8.90 -9.43
N SER A 130 -8.02 -9.10 -8.53
CA SER A 130 -7.75 -8.22 -7.39
C SER A 130 -6.29 -8.37 -6.97
N TYR A 131 -5.70 -7.32 -6.40
CA TYR A 131 -4.44 -7.47 -5.68
C TYR A 131 -4.70 -7.78 -4.22
N GLU A 132 -3.85 -8.62 -3.65
CA GLU A 132 -3.79 -8.88 -2.22
C GLU A 132 -2.41 -8.48 -1.70
N ILE A 133 -2.39 -7.70 -0.63
CA ILE A 133 -1.17 -7.36 0.13
C ILE A 133 -1.41 -7.76 1.58
N THR A 134 -0.43 -8.43 2.19
CA THR A 134 -0.52 -8.80 3.60
C THR A 134 0.60 -8.10 4.37
N GLN A 135 0.22 -7.33 5.38
CA GLN A 135 1.14 -6.57 6.21
C GLN A 135 1.02 -6.94 7.69
N LYS A 136 2.17 -7.00 8.37
CA LYS A 136 2.21 -7.21 9.82
C LYS A 136 2.03 -5.90 10.59
N LYS A 137 2.54 -4.79 10.06
CA LYS A 137 2.44 -3.49 10.69
C LYS A 137 1.10 -2.84 10.36
N LYS A 138 0.37 -2.47 11.41
CA LYS A 138 -0.94 -1.82 11.30
C LYS A 138 -0.85 -0.50 10.54
N GLU A 139 0.12 0.34 10.90
CA GLU A 139 0.30 1.67 10.29
C GLU A 139 0.53 1.59 8.79
N LEU A 140 1.37 0.65 8.33
CA LEU A 140 1.61 0.44 6.90
C LEU A 140 0.36 -0.12 6.21
N ALA A 141 -0.34 -1.05 6.85
CA ALA A 141 -1.54 -1.66 6.30
C ALA A 141 -2.67 -0.63 6.08
N TYR A 142 -2.89 0.24 7.07
CA TYR A 142 -3.89 1.31 6.97
C TYR A 142 -3.45 2.41 5.99
N GLY A 143 -2.16 2.72 5.91
CA GLY A 143 -1.62 3.62 4.88
C GLY A 143 -1.86 3.08 3.46
N ILE A 144 -1.71 1.77 3.23
CA ILE A 144 -2.04 1.13 1.93
C ILE A 144 -3.54 1.20 1.63
N LEU A 145 -4.39 0.98 2.64
CA LEU A 145 -5.84 1.15 2.52
C LEU A 145 -6.19 2.57 2.06
N GLU A 146 -5.71 3.58 2.79
CA GLU A 146 -5.95 4.98 2.49
C GLU A 146 -5.41 5.39 1.11
N LEU A 147 -4.17 5.00 0.79
CA LEU A 147 -3.57 5.24 -0.53
C LEU A 147 -4.45 4.67 -1.65
N SER A 148 -4.89 3.42 -1.52
CA SER A 148 -5.68 2.76 -2.55
C SER A 148 -7.08 3.38 -2.70
N GLN A 149 -7.74 3.70 -1.58
CA GLN A 149 -9.04 4.35 -1.58
C GLN A 149 -8.97 5.76 -2.20
N SER A 150 -7.93 6.55 -1.86
CA SER A 150 -7.70 7.89 -2.41
C SER A 150 -7.48 7.89 -3.93
N LEU A 151 -7.08 6.76 -4.50
CA LEU A 151 -6.93 6.54 -5.94
C LEU A 151 -8.20 6.02 -6.61
N GLY A 152 -9.28 5.81 -5.85
CA GLY A 152 -10.57 5.34 -6.32
C GLY A 152 -10.66 3.83 -6.50
N PHE A 153 -9.78 3.05 -5.86
CA PHE A 153 -9.90 1.60 -5.84
C PHE A 153 -10.83 1.13 -4.71
N GLY A 154 -11.63 0.10 -5.00
CA GLY A 154 -12.38 -0.62 -3.97
C GLY A 154 -11.40 -1.41 -3.11
N THR A 155 -11.23 -1.01 -1.85
CA THR A 155 -10.23 -1.60 -0.97
C THR A 155 -10.86 -2.04 0.34
N THR A 156 -10.55 -3.27 0.75
CA THR A 156 -10.97 -3.83 2.04
C THR A 156 -9.77 -4.30 2.83
N ILE A 157 -9.85 -4.22 4.15
CA ILE A 157 -8.83 -4.70 5.08
C ILE A 157 -9.47 -5.68 6.07
N GLN A 158 -8.79 -6.78 6.34
CA GLN A 158 -9.21 -7.81 7.28
C GLN A 158 -8.06 -8.20 8.19
N GLU A 159 -8.30 -8.31 9.48
CA GLU A 159 -7.37 -8.90 10.43
C GLU A 159 -7.39 -10.43 10.29
N LYS A 160 -6.21 -11.02 10.27
CA LYS A 160 -6.03 -12.47 10.14
C LYS A 160 -4.88 -12.93 11.02
N THR A 161 -5.05 -14.05 11.69
CA THR A 161 -3.94 -14.74 12.36
C THR A 161 -3.20 -15.61 11.36
N ALA A 162 -1.99 -15.18 10.97
CA ALA A 162 -1.07 -15.99 10.18
C ALA A 162 -0.38 -17.01 11.08
N LYS A 163 -0.29 -18.27 10.62
CA LYS A 163 0.40 -19.37 11.31
C LYS A 163 1.52 -19.89 10.42
N MET A 164 2.70 -20.04 10.96
CA MET A 164 3.86 -20.63 10.29
C MET A 164 4.44 -21.74 11.15
N LYS A 165 4.52 -22.94 10.59
CA LYS A 165 5.19 -24.08 11.23
C LYS A 165 6.69 -24.00 10.90
N ARG A 166 7.54 -23.98 11.91
CA ARG A 166 9.00 -24.03 11.76
C ARG A 166 9.47 -25.47 11.57
N GLU A 167 10.67 -25.66 11.07
CA GLU A 167 11.29 -27.00 10.87
C GLU A 167 11.37 -27.80 12.17
N ASN A 168 11.55 -27.14 13.32
CA ASN A 168 11.54 -27.77 14.65
C ASN A 168 10.15 -28.13 15.17
N GLY A 169 9.10 -28.01 14.34
CA GLY A 169 7.72 -28.34 14.69
C GLY A 169 6.96 -27.24 15.47
N THR A 170 7.62 -26.20 15.95
CA THR A 170 6.94 -25.11 16.65
C THR A 170 6.09 -24.29 15.70
N VAL A 171 4.88 -23.90 16.14
CA VAL A 171 3.96 -23.03 15.39
C VAL A 171 4.11 -21.61 15.90
N TYR A 172 4.58 -20.72 15.02
CA TYR A 172 4.55 -19.28 15.26
C TYR A 172 3.27 -18.70 14.70
N SER A 173 2.56 -17.89 15.47
CA SER A 173 1.37 -17.16 15.03
C SER A 173 1.53 -15.67 15.25
N CYS A 174 1.03 -14.87 14.33
CA CYS A 174 1.00 -13.41 14.48
C CYS A 174 -0.24 -12.83 13.81
N LEU A 175 -0.72 -11.69 14.33
CA LEU A 175 -1.73 -10.88 13.67
C LEU A 175 -1.13 -10.26 12.42
N VAL A 176 -1.86 -10.31 11.32
CA VAL A 176 -1.55 -9.66 10.04
C VAL A 176 -2.80 -9.00 9.49
N TYR A 177 -2.58 -7.99 8.66
CA TYR A 177 -3.61 -7.23 7.97
C TYR A 177 -3.59 -7.63 6.50
N ARG A 178 -4.69 -8.18 6.04
CA ARG A 178 -4.89 -8.58 4.65
C ARG A 178 -5.69 -7.52 3.92
N ILE A 179 -5.08 -6.89 2.94
CA ILE A 179 -5.66 -5.83 2.12
C ILE A 179 -5.99 -6.41 0.75
N ILE A 180 -7.23 -6.23 0.30
CA ILE A 180 -7.68 -6.61 -1.04
C ILE A 180 -8.03 -5.33 -1.80
N ILE A 181 -7.40 -5.16 -2.97
CA ILE A 181 -7.59 -4.00 -3.85
C ILE A 181 -8.27 -4.48 -5.14
N SER A 182 -9.36 -3.83 -5.50
CA SER A 182 -10.18 -4.13 -6.68
C SER A 182 -10.56 -2.85 -7.41
N GLY A 183 -11.08 -2.99 -8.63
CA GLY A 183 -11.43 -1.87 -9.48
C GLY A 183 -10.68 -1.95 -10.80
N ASP A 184 -10.40 -0.83 -11.44
CA ASP A 184 -9.59 -0.78 -12.66
C ASP A 184 -8.08 -0.90 -12.35
N LEU A 185 -7.64 -2.13 -12.17
CA LEU A 185 -6.26 -2.44 -11.77
C LEU A 185 -5.24 -2.14 -12.89
N SER A 186 -5.69 -1.98 -14.13
CA SER A 186 -4.81 -1.62 -15.26
C SER A 186 -4.15 -0.25 -15.11
N ARG A 187 -4.74 0.62 -14.27
CA ARG A 187 -4.19 1.93 -13.91
C ARG A 187 -2.93 1.85 -13.06
N ILE A 188 -2.67 0.71 -12.40
CA ILE A 188 -1.52 0.57 -11.50
C ILE A 188 -0.31 0.14 -12.34
N PRO A 189 0.74 0.97 -12.44
CA PRO A 189 1.88 0.74 -13.32
C PRO A 189 2.89 -0.23 -12.71
N CYS A 190 2.44 -1.47 -12.41
CA CYS A 190 3.32 -2.53 -11.93
C CYS A 190 4.43 -2.81 -12.96
N ARG A 191 5.67 -3.05 -12.47
CA ARG A 191 6.81 -3.35 -13.33
C ARG A 191 6.94 -4.85 -13.57
N ILE A 192 6.65 -5.64 -12.54
CA ILE A 192 6.77 -7.11 -12.63
C ILE A 192 5.68 -7.66 -13.55
N GLU A 193 6.11 -8.30 -14.64
CA GLU A 193 5.22 -8.76 -15.72
C GLU A 193 4.10 -9.69 -15.21
N ARG A 194 4.40 -10.62 -14.32
CA ARG A 194 3.40 -11.54 -13.75
C ARG A 194 2.34 -10.84 -12.88
N LYS A 195 2.59 -9.59 -12.48
CA LYS A 195 1.67 -8.77 -11.67
C LYS A 195 0.94 -7.70 -12.49
N LYS A 196 1.32 -7.48 -13.74
CA LYS A 196 0.64 -6.52 -14.62
C LYS A 196 -0.78 -6.97 -14.95
N VAL A 197 -1.68 -6.00 -15.01
CA VAL A 197 -3.02 -6.15 -15.56
C VAL A 197 -3.12 -5.25 -16.76
N VAL A 198 -3.07 -5.82 -17.97
CA VAL A 198 -3.03 -5.07 -19.22
C VAL A 198 -4.42 -4.71 -19.68
N ASP A 199 -5.38 -5.62 -19.54
CA ASP A 199 -6.76 -5.40 -19.96
C ASP A 199 -7.70 -6.02 -18.93
N GLN A 200 -8.66 -5.22 -18.48
CA GLN A 200 -9.64 -5.67 -17.50
C GLN A 200 -11.02 -5.17 -17.95
N GLU A 201 -11.95 -6.10 -18.13
CA GLU A 201 -13.34 -5.75 -18.35
C GLU A 201 -13.82 -4.77 -17.26
N LYS A 202 -14.29 -3.59 -17.67
CA LYS A 202 -14.87 -2.61 -16.74
C LYS A 202 -16.02 -3.24 -16.00
N ARG A 203 -15.86 -3.37 -14.71
CA ARG A 203 -16.87 -3.92 -13.79
C ARG A 203 -17.47 -2.81 -12.94
N ASN A 204 -18.28 -3.21 -11.99
CA ASN A 204 -18.94 -2.28 -11.07
C ASN A 204 -17.99 -1.18 -10.62
N ASN A 205 -18.39 0.05 -10.81
CA ASN A 205 -17.62 1.19 -10.36
C ASN A 205 -17.49 1.09 -8.82
N PRO A 206 -16.28 0.95 -8.26
CA PRO A 206 -16.09 0.84 -6.81
C PRO A 206 -16.46 2.13 -6.07
N LEU A 207 -16.60 3.24 -6.80
CA LEU A 207 -17.06 4.51 -6.27
C LEU A 207 -18.59 4.55 -6.06
N ASN A 208 -19.33 3.57 -6.61
CA ASN A 208 -20.76 3.45 -6.39
C ASN A 208 -21.03 2.39 -5.33
N THR A 209 -21.70 2.79 -4.25
CA THR A 209 -22.18 1.87 -3.21
C THR A 209 -23.69 1.96 -3.07
N GLY A 210 -24.34 0.83 -2.76
CA GLY A 210 -25.73 0.83 -2.36
C GLY A 210 -25.85 1.43 -0.96
N ILE A 211 -26.91 2.17 -0.71
CA ILE A 211 -27.28 2.68 0.61
C ILE A 211 -28.69 2.19 0.97
N ASP A 212 -28.85 1.83 2.22
CA ASP A 212 -30.16 1.58 2.81
C ASP A 212 -30.44 2.71 3.81
N VAL A 213 -31.67 3.25 3.78
CA VAL A 213 -32.09 4.34 4.65
C VAL A 213 -33.12 3.82 5.63
N GLU A 214 -32.80 3.93 6.91
CA GLU A 214 -33.72 3.52 8.01
C GLU A 214 -34.07 4.75 8.87
N CYS A 215 -35.34 4.90 9.18
CA CYS A 215 -35.77 5.94 10.09
C CYS A 215 -35.44 5.56 11.54
N ILE A 216 -34.61 6.37 12.19
CA ILE A 216 -34.17 6.16 13.58
C ILE A 216 -34.90 7.02 14.60
N GLY A 217 -35.91 7.82 14.15
CA GLY A 217 -36.68 8.74 14.97
C GLY A 217 -36.10 10.16 15.02
N GLU A 218 -36.58 10.96 15.94
CA GLU A 218 -36.11 12.33 16.19
C GLU A 218 -34.89 12.33 17.10
N GLY A 219 -33.90 13.19 16.81
CA GLY A 219 -32.68 13.33 17.60
C GLY A 219 -31.98 14.65 17.33
N GLU A 220 -31.03 15.00 18.18
CA GLU A 220 -30.13 16.11 17.95
C GLU A 220 -29.11 15.80 16.84
N TYR A 221 -28.81 16.76 15.99
CA TYR A 221 -27.77 16.66 14.99
C TYR A 221 -26.88 17.89 15.00
N PHE A 222 -25.61 17.69 14.63
CA PHE A 222 -24.61 18.74 14.54
C PHE A 222 -24.12 18.82 13.09
N GLY A 223 -23.91 20.03 12.61
CA GLY A 223 -23.40 20.28 11.27
C GLY A 223 -22.27 21.29 11.31
N PHE A 224 -21.56 21.40 10.20
CA PHE A 224 -20.49 22.38 9.96
C PHE A 224 -20.64 22.92 8.55
N ALA A 225 -20.11 24.12 8.30
CA ALA A 225 -20.06 24.69 6.96
C ALA A 225 -18.72 24.34 6.29
N VAL A 226 -18.77 24.02 5.00
CA VAL A 226 -17.59 23.78 4.17
C VAL A 226 -17.64 24.72 2.97
N ASP A 227 -16.53 25.39 2.70
CA ASP A 227 -16.40 26.30 1.58
C ASP A 227 -16.31 25.58 0.23
N GLY A 228 -16.45 26.33 -0.86
CA GLY A 228 -16.30 25.85 -2.21
C GLY A 228 -17.48 24.99 -2.69
N ASN A 229 -17.22 23.75 -3.07
CA ASN A 229 -18.24 22.84 -3.60
C ASN A 229 -19.03 22.09 -2.54
N HIS A 230 -18.85 22.41 -1.28
CA HIS A 230 -19.50 21.78 -0.12
C HIS A 230 -19.27 20.27 -0.01
N LEU A 231 -18.23 19.72 -0.64
CA LEU A 231 -17.86 18.30 -0.54
C LEU A 231 -16.85 18.10 0.58
N PHE A 232 -17.00 17.01 1.33
CA PHE A 232 -16.02 16.58 2.31
C PHE A 232 -15.88 15.07 2.35
N LEU A 233 -14.76 14.58 2.85
CA LEU A 233 -14.40 13.19 2.91
C LEU A 233 -14.69 12.62 4.30
N LEU A 234 -15.41 11.52 4.36
CA LEU A 234 -15.58 10.73 5.59
C LEU A 234 -14.37 9.84 5.84
N ALA A 235 -14.23 9.36 7.07
CA ALA A 235 -13.10 8.51 7.48
C ALA A 235 -13.00 7.18 6.73
N ASP A 236 -14.06 6.73 6.06
CA ASP A 236 -14.09 5.53 5.24
C ASP A 236 -13.79 5.79 3.74
N GLY A 237 -13.44 7.04 3.39
CA GLY A 237 -13.17 7.45 2.01
C GLY A 237 -14.42 7.84 1.21
N THR A 238 -15.61 7.86 1.81
CA THR A 238 -16.84 8.32 1.15
C THR A 238 -16.84 9.83 1.03
N VAL A 239 -17.10 10.36 -0.18
CA VAL A 239 -17.30 11.78 -0.42
C VAL A 239 -18.76 12.10 -0.26
N VAL A 240 -19.09 13.05 0.61
CA VAL A 240 -20.44 13.53 0.85
C VAL A 240 -20.56 15.02 0.63
N HIS A 241 -21.76 15.47 0.26
CA HIS A 241 -22.08 16.88 0.12
C HIS A 241 -22.61 17.41 1.45
N ASN A 242 -22.04 18.52 1.91
CA ASN A 242 -22.52 19.20 3.10
C ASN A 242 -23.83 19.90 2.80
N SER A 243 -24.94 19.27 3.12
CA SER A 243 -26.23 19.95 3.28
C SER A 243 -26.65 19.76 4.74
N LEU A 244 -27.10 20.84 5.39
CA LEU A 244 -27.36 20.93 6.84
C LEU A 244 -28.18 19.78 7.44
N LYS A 245 -29.03 19.13 6.66
CA LYS A 245 -29.81 17.95 7.10
C LYS A 245 -29.17 16.61 6.73
N ALA A 246 -28.54 16.50 5.56
CA ALA A 246 -28.06 15.22 5.05
C ALA A 246 -26.75 14.74 5.69
N SER A 247 -25.94 15.66 6.24
CA SER A 247 -24.61 15.31 6.76
C SER A 247 -24.63 14.51 8.05
N ALA A 248 -25.59 14.78 8.94
CA ALA A 248 -25.70 14.05 10.21
C ALA A 248 -26.29 12.65 10.00
N GLU A 249 -27.32 12.53 9.18
CA GLU A 249 -27.98 11.26 8.85
C GLU A 249 -27.06 10.33 8.07
N ALA A 250 -26.28 10.87 7.11
CA ALA A 250 -25.32 10.07 6.33
C ALA A 250 -24.16 9.55 7.19
N ALA A 251 -23.64 10.35 8.12
CA ALA A 251 -22.56 9.92 9.00
C ALA A 251 -22.97 8.77 9.92
N GLU A 252 -24.20 8.78 10.42
CA GLU A 252 -24.72 7.74 11.29
C GLU A 252 -25.03 6.44 10.53
N LEU A 253 -25.59 6.53 9.33
CA LEU A 253 -25.85 5.41 8.43
C LEU A 253 -24.55 4.68 8.02
N ILE A 254 -23.51 5.42 7.73
CA ILE A 254 -22.19 4.85 7.36
C ILE A 254 -21.56 4.14 8.54
N THR A 255 -21.66 4.69 9.74
CA THR A 255 -21.16 4.07 10.97
C THR A 255 -21.88 2.76 11.28
N ARG A 256 -23.19 2.69 11.11
CA ARG A 256 -23.99 1.47 11.30
C ARG A 256 -23.62 0.38 10.30
N ARG A 257 -23.40 0.71 9.02
CA ARG A 257 -22.99 -0.25 7.99
C ARG A 257 -21.62 -0.84 8.26
N ARG A 258 -20.66 -0.05 8.74
CA ARG A 258 -19.35 -0.52 9.17
C ARG A 258 -19.43 -1.56 10.27
N ASN A 259 -20.30 -1.34 11.25
CA ASN A 259 -20.52 -2.26 12.37
C ASN A 259 -21.24 -3.55 11.95
N SER A 260 -22.12 -3.50 10.95
CA SER A 260 -22.79 -4.70 10.40
C SER A 260 -21.89 -5.57 9.53
N MET A 261 -20.89 -4.97 8.84
CA MET A 261 -19.90 -5.73 8.05
C MET A 261 -18.73 -6.26 8.88
N ALA A 262 -18.49 -5.72 10.06
CA ALA A 262 -17.50 -6.22 11.01
C ALA A 262 -17.99 -7.41 11.84
N GLY A 263 -19.27 -7.74 11.76
CA GLY A 263 -19.91 -8.83 12.50
C GLY A 263 -20.28 -10.07 11.66
N ILE A 264 -19.73 -10.21 10.42
CA ILE A 264 -19.92 -11.41 9.57
C ILE A 264 -18.59 -12.15 9.38
#